data_ef9eb5eab017983848816839ca7c6a7c
#
_entry.id   ef9eb5eab017983848816839ca7c6a7c
#
_cell.length_a   1.000
_cell.length_b   1.000
_cell.length_c   1.000
_cell.angle_alpha   90.00
_cell.angle_beta   90.00
_cell.angle_gamma   90.00
#
_symmetry.space_group_name_H-M   'P 1'
#
loop_
_entity.id
_entity.type
_entity.pdbx_description
1 polymer ?
#
loop_
_entity_poly.entity_id
_entity_poly.type
_entity_poly.pdbx_seq_one_letter_code
_entity_poly.pdbx_strand_id
1 'polypeptide(L)'
;MLLTSNGIRNETLKSALADLVGRRFAAARVVFIPTASAAVPGDHGWFVEDLTLLHGLRWRELDILELNGLPGQTVLDRLRHADVIYAAGGNHYHLANSIIANGLAEGMTDILEEKVYVGVSAGSMIFSRNLSERTGEAFSEQDDLRILGETTARSPFGLFDWYLKPHLNARGFPIRTRAWFEKAAAKLDCPVYVIDDDSAVRVRGDEIDVVSDGKWLLLNTRAPQTAVPGEQKASRPRGSRRLPALRPTRRSRG
;
A
#
# COMPACT_ATOMS: atom_id res chain seq x y z
N MET A 1 8.20 -2.34 -3.66
CA MET A 1 7.10 -2.06 -2.70
C MET A 1 6.70 -3.34 -1.99
N LEU A 2 6.23 -3.22 -0.75
CA LEU A 2 5.61 -4.31 0.01
C LEU A 2 4.23 -3.82 0.53
N LEU A 3 3.16 -4.33 -0.07
CA LEU A 3 1.79 -3.89 0.20
C LEU A 3 1.12 -4.91 1.11
N THR A 4 1.09 -4.63 2.41
CA THR A 4 0.63 -5.54 3.46
C THR A 4 -0.83 -5.32 3.82
N SER A 5 -1.46 -6.33 4.41
CA SER A 5 -2.76 -6.19 5.05
C SER A 5 -2.65 -5.52 6.42
N ASN A 6 -1.74 -5.99 7.27
CA ASN A 6 -1.68 -5.59 8.68
C ASN A 6 -0.24 -5.35 9.18
N GLY A 7 0.62 -4.75 8.35
CA GLY A 7 2.00 -4.41 8.71
C GLY A 7 2.95 -5.61 8.69
N ILE A 8 4.07 -5.48 9.38
CA ILE A 8 5.15 -6.49 9.40
C ILE A 8 5.01 -7.36 10.65
N ARG A 9 4.09 -8.35 10.60
CA ARG A 9 3.68 -9.14 11.78
C ARG A 9 4.35 -10.49 11.90
N ASN A 10 4.96 -11.02 10.85
CA ASN A 10 5.62 -12.33 10.85
C ASN A 10 7.02 -12.27 10.24
N GLU A 11 7.81 -13.33 10.43
CA GLU A 11 9.19 -13.38 9.94
C GLU A 11 9.29 -13.44 8.41
N THR A 12 8.29 -13.98 7.74
CA THR A 12 8.23 -14.04 6.27
C THR A 12 8.10 -12.63 5.68
N LEU A 13 7.20 -11.80 6.22
CA LEU A 13 7.05 -10.40 5.79
C LEU A 13 8.26 -9.56 6.18
N LYS A 14 8.85 -9.80 7.35
CA LYS A 14 10.07 -9.14 7.80
C LYS A 14 11.27 -9.48 6.89
N SER A 15 11.40 -10.74 6.49
CA SER A 15 12.43 -11.16 5.54
C SER A 15 12.23 -10.52 4.17
N ALA A 16 11.00 -10.48 3.67
CA ALA A 16 10.68 -9.80 2.40
C ALA A 16 10.99 -8.30 2.44
N LEU A 17 10.74 -7.64 3.57
CA LEU A 17 11.12 -6.24 3.76
C LEU A 17 12.64 -6.09 3.81
N ALA A 18 13.36 -6.96 4.53
CA ALA A 18 14.83 -6.93 4.59
C ALA A 18 15.46 -7.10 3.21
N ASP A 19 14.93 -8.00 2.39
CA ASP A 19 15.36 -8.20 0.99
C ASP A 19 15.14 -6.96 0.12
N LEU A 20 14.02 -6.24 0.32
CA LEU A 20 13.76 -5.01 -0.41
C LEU A 20 14.69 -3.87 0.03
N VAL A 21 14.95 -3.76 1.33
CA VAL A 21 15.84 -2.74 1.91
C VAL A 21 17.30 -2.99 1.53
N GLY A 22 17.71 -4.25 1.34
CA GLY A 22 19.05 -4.66 0.91
C GLY A 22 20.15 -4.40 1.94
N ARG A 23 19.80 -4.05 3.19
CA ARG A 23 20.74 -3.79 4.30
C ARG A 23 20.04 -4.01 5.64
N ARG A 24 20.81 -4.06 6.75
CA ARG A 24 20.23 -4.19 8.09
C ARG A 24 19.36 -2.97 8.41
N PHE A 25 18.23 -3.16 9.07
CA PHE A 25 17.34 -2.08 9.50
C PHE A 25 18.06 -1.03 10.36
N ALA A 26 19.00 -1.44 11.21
CA ALA A 26 19.83 -0.53 12.01
C ALA A 26 20.78 0.38 11.18
N ALA A 27 20.85 0.18 9.87
CA ALA A 27 21.58 1.04 8.94
C ALA A 27 20.64 1.83 8.01
N ALA A 28 19.32 1.65 8.12
CA ALA A 28 18.31 2.28 7.29
C ALA A 28 17.43 3.24 8.10
N ARG A 29 16.92 4.27 7.44
CA ARG A 29 15.96 5.24 7.98
C ARG A 29 14.58 4.92 7.48
N VAL A 30 13.59 4.96 8.37
CA VAL A 30 12.18 4.81 7.99
C VAL A 30 11.41 6.08 8.34
N VAL A 31 10.55 6.51 7.43
CA VAL A 31 9.53 7.52 7.71
C VAL A 31 8.17 6.84 7.78
N PHE A 32 7.48 7.05 8.89
CA PHE A 32 6.14 6.55 9.15
C PHE A 32 5.11 7.65 8.86
N ILE A 33 4.15 7.36 7.99
CA ILE A 33 3.08 8.29 7.59
C ILE A 33 1.78 7.86 8.26
N PRO A 34 1.31 8.57 9.30
CA PRO A 34 0.09 8.25 10.04
C PRO A 34 -1.20 8.75 9.39
N THR A 35 -1.12 9.56 8.35
CA THR A 35 -2.22 10.37 7.79
C THR A 35 -3.51 9.60 7.60
N ALA A 36 -3.46 8.36 7.08
CA ALA A 36 -4.66 7.54 6.88
C ALA A 36 -5.45 7.31 8.18
N SER A 37 -4.75 7.19 9.32
CA SER A 37 -5.37 6.87 10.61
C SER A 37 -6.16 8.05 11.20
N ALA A 38 -5.80 9.29 10.87
CA ALA A 38 -6.42 10.49 11.43
C ALA A 38 -7.92 10.62 11.10
N ALA A 39 -8.37 10.05 9.98
CA ALA A 39 -9.78 10.08 9.57
C ALA A 39 -10.62 8.91 10.11
N VAL A 40 -10.03 8.01 10.90
CA VAL A 40 -10.75 6.87 11.50
C VAL A 40 -11.16 7.23 12.93
N PRO A 41 -12.45 7.26 13.25
CA PRO A 41 -12.88 7.52 14.63
C PRO A 41 -12.70 6.28 15.52
N GLY A 42 -12.59 6.48 16.83
CA GLY A 42 -12.62 5.42 17.84
C GLY A 42 -11.25 5.01 18.35
N ASP A 43 -11.13 3.73 18.78
CA ASP A 43 -9.90 3.22 19.37
C ASP A 43 -8.80 2.99 18.34
N HIS A 44 -7.59 3.46 18.64
CA HIS A 44 -6.41 3.36 17.80
C HIS A 44 -5.37 2.37 18.34
N GLY A 45 -5.77 1.41 19.16
CA GLY A 45 -4.87 0.37 19.67
C GLY A 45 -4.12 -0.36 18.54
N TRP A 46 -4.79 -0.65 17.43
CA TRP A 46 -4.22 -1.24 16.22
C TRP A 46 -3.08 -0.39 15.61
N PHE A 47 -3.22 0.94 15.62
CA PHE A 47 -2.21 1.88 15.13
C PHE A 47 -0.98 1.92 16.04
N VAL A 48 -1.21 1.94 17.36
CA VAL A 48 -0.12 1.91 18.35
C VAL A 48 0.64 0.58 18.25
N GLU A 49 -0.07 -0.53 18.05
CA GLU A 49 0.53 -1.85 17.83
C GLU A 49 1.41 -1.87 16.57
N ASP A 50 0.91 -1.38 15.43
CA ASP A 50 1.65 -1.31 14.17
C ASP A 50 2.94 -0.47 14.31
N LEU A 51 2.84 0.72 14.91
CA LEU A 51 3.99 1.57 15.18
C LEU A 51 4.99 0.91 16.14
N THR A 52 4.50 0.15 17.13
CA THR A 52 5.34 -0.58 18.08
C THR A 52 6.11 -1.70 17.38
N LEU A 53 5.45 -2.47 16.51
CA LEU A 53 6.09 -3.50 15.69
C LEU A 53 7.16 -2.90 14.78
N LEU A 54 6.83 -1.80 14.10
CA LEU A 54 7.78 -1.09 13.24
C LEU A 54 9.01 -0.60 14.04
N HIS A 55 8.80 0.03 15.19
CA HIS A 55 9.88 0.46 16.09
C HIS A 55 10.72 -0.73 16.57
N GLY A 56 10.10 -1.87 16.80
CA GLY A 56 10.75 -3.13 17.21
C GLY A 56 11.78 -3.67 16.20
N LEU A 57 11.70 -3.26 14.92
CA LEU A 57 12.68 -3.63 13.88
C LEU A 57 14.04 -2.93 14.05
N ARG A 58 14.16 -1.95 14.97
CA ARG A 58 15.42 -1.29 15.33
C ARG A 58 16.07 -0.53 14.17
N TRP A 59 15.31 0.36 13.56
CA TRP A 59 15.80 1.27 12.52
C TRP A 59 16.91 2.19 13.05
N ARG A 60 17.79 2.66 12.16
CA ARG A 60 18.74 3.73 12.47
C ARG A 60 18.01 5.01 12.90
N GLU A 61 16.89 5.29 12.24
CA GLU A 61 16.04 6.44 12.50
C GLU A 61 14.61 6.06 12.16
N LEU A 62 13.66 6.42 13.00
CA LEU A 62 12.23 6.32 12.74
C LEU A 62 11.67 7.74 12.87
N ASP A 63 11.29 8.31 11.74
CA ASP A 63 10.65 9.62 11.66
C ASP A 63 9.13 9.46 11.53
N ILE A 64 8.34 10.36 12.12
CA ILE A 64 6.87 10.39 11.98
C ILE A 64 6.50 11.63 11.20
N LEU A 65 5.89 11.46 10.03
CA LEU A 65 5.58 12.51 9.09
C LEU A 65 4.08 12.56 8.76
N GLU A 66 3.37 13.52 9.35
CA GLU A 66 2.03 13.88 8.91
C GLU A 66 2.11 14.68 7.60
N LEU A 67 1.27 14.32 6.61
CA LEU A 67 1.31 14.97 5.29
C LEU A 67 0.62 16.33 5.26
N ASN A 68 -0.33 16.56 6.18
CA ASN A 68 -1.07 17.80 6.25
C ASN A 68 -0.38 18.81 7.18
N GLY A 69 -0.55 20.10 6.89
CA GLY A 69 -0.08 21.18 7.77
C GLY A 69 1.42 21.51 7.66
N LEU A 70 2.18 20.82 6.82
CA LEU A 70 3.57 21.16 6.49
C LEU A 70 3.66 21.63 5.03
N PRO A 71 4.63 22.52 4.69
CA PRO A 71 4.90 22.84 3.29
C PRO A 71 5.27 21.58 2.51
N GLY A 72 4.70 21.41 1.29
CA GLY A 72 4.92 20.21 0.47
C GLY A 72 6.40 19.90 0.23
N GLN A 73 7.24 20.92 0.02
CA GLN A 73 8.68 20.73 -0.13
C GLN A 73 9.31 20.11 1.12
N THR A 74 8.93 20.55 2.32
CA THR A 74 9.39 19.97 3.59
C THR A 74 9.01 18.50 3.70
N VAL A 75 7.78 18.14 3.29
CA VAL A 75 7.33 16.74 3.26
C VAL A 75 8.20 15.94 2.30
N LEU A 76 8.38 16.40 1.06
CA LEU A 76 9.16 15.68 0.05
C LEU A 76 10.64 15.53 0.47
N ASP A 77 11.23 16.52 1.12
CA ASP A 77 12.62 16.44 1.59
C ASP A 77 12.79 15.38 2.69
N ARG A 78 11.83 15.26 3.61
CA ARG A 78 11.83 14.19 4.62
C ARG A 78 11.63 12.82 4.01
N LEU A 79 10.76 12.68 3.00
CA LEU A 79 10.60 11.44 2.25
C LEU A 79 11.88 11.04 1.51
N ARG A 80 12.57 11.99 0.87
CA ARG A 80 13.86 11.73 0.20
C ARG A 80 14.95 11.30 1.16
N HIS A 81 14.95 11.84 2.38
CA HIS A 81 15.92 11.49 3.42
C HIS A 81 15.77 10.05 3.91
N ALA A 82 14.57 9.51 3.88
CA ALA A 82 14.29 8.14 4.29
C ALA A 82 14.77 7.12 3.24
N ASP A 83 15.01 5.90 3.69
CA ASP A 83 15.29 4.73 2.86
C ASP A 83 14.00 3.92 2.64
N VAL A 84 13.10 3.99 3.61
CA VAL A 84 11.80 3.30 3.62
C VAL A 84 10.70 4.30 3.94
N ILE A 85 9.64 4.28 3.15
CA ILE A 85 8.40 5.02 3.40
C ILE A 85 7.36 4.02 3.87
N TYR A 86 6.86 4.18 5.07
CA TYR A 86 5.88 3.29 5.68
C TYR A 86 4.56 4.04 5.88
N ALA A 87 3.54 3.73 5.10
CA ALA A 87 2.23 4.35 5.20
C ALA A 87 1.26 3.47 5.99
N ALA A 88 0.76 4.00 7.10
CA ALA A 88 -0.12 3.32 8.03
C ALA A 88 -1.49 2.96 7.45
N GLY A 89 -2.20 2.10 8.17
CA GLY A 89 -3.61 1.79 7.94
C GLY A 89 -4.54 2.95 8.29
N GLY A 90 -5.83 2.78 7.95
CA GLY A 90 -6.88 3.77 8.21
C GLY A 90 -7.79 4.00 7.00
N ASN A 91 -8.14 5.25 6.72
CA ASN A 91 -8.95 5.64 5.58
C ASN A 91 -8.05 5.94 4.37
N HIS A 92 -8.09 5.06 3.36
CA HIS A 92 -7.25 5.18 2.16
C HIS A 92 -7.65 6.36 1.26
N TYR A 93 -8.90 6.79 1.28
CA TYR A 93 -9.35 7.98 0.56
C TYR A 93 -8.80 9.25 1.19
N HIS A 94 -8.77 9.31 2.53
CA HIS A 94 -8.14 10.43 3.23
C HIS A 94 -6.66 10.54 2.88
N LEU A 95 -5.93 9.43 2.90
CA LEU A 95 -4.52 9.40 2.51
C LEU A 95 -4.31 9.87 1.06
N ALA A 96 -5.12 9.36 0.13
CA ALA A 96 -5.06 9.75 -1.28
C ALA A 96 -5.35 11.24 -1.48
N ASN A 97 -6.42 11.74 -0.86
CA ASN A 97 -6.82 13.15 -0.93
C ASN A 97 -5.75 14.06 -0.32
N SER A 98 -5.14 13.67 0.82
CA SER A 98 -4.05 14.43 1.44
C SER A 98 -2.83 14.54 0.53
N ILE A 99 -2.43 13.46 -0.14
CA ILE A 99 -1.32 13.47 -1.11
C ILE A 99 -1.63 14.43 -2.27
N ILE A 100 -2.85 14.38 -2.82
CA ILE A 100 -3.25 15.22 -3.95
C ILE A 100 -3.39 16.69 -3.53
N ALA A 101 -4.09 16.96 -2.44
CA ALA A 101 -4.38 18.32 -1.97
C ALA A 101 -3.11 19.10 -1.59
N ASN A 102 -2.09 18.40 -1.08
CA ASN A 102 -0.81 19.01 -0.74
C ASN A 102 0.19 19.03 -1.92
N GLY A 103 -0.24 18.67 -3.14
CA GLY A 103 0.61 18.69 -4.35
C GLY A 103 1.79 17.72 -4.31
N LEU A 104 1.67 16.61 -3.56
CA LEU A 104 2.76 15.68 -3.32
C LEU A 104 2.87 14.56 -4.36
N ALA A 105 1.83 14.33 -5.17
CA ALA A 105 1.70 13.14 -6.02
C ALA A 105 2.87 12.96 -6.99
N GLU A 106 3.26 14.02 -7.71
CA GLU A 106 4.37 13.98 -8.67
C GLU A 106 5.71 13.71 -7.97
N GLY A 107 6.06 14.51 -6.95
CA GLY A 107 7.30 14.35 -6.21
C GLY A 107 7.41 13.02 -5.45
N MET A 108 6.30 12.48 -4.97
CA MET A 108 6.27 11.14 -4.37
C MET A 108 6.43 10.04 -5.42
N THR A 109 5.88 10.20 -6.63
CA THR A 109 6.09 9.23 -7.71
C THR A 109 7.57 9.06 -8.02
N ASP A 110 8.32 10.17 -8.16
CA ASP A 110 9.76 10.14 -8.38
C ASP A 110 10.50 9.46 -7.21
N ILE A 111 10.12 9.78 -5.97
CA ILE A 111 10.71 9.18 -4.78
C ILE A 111 10.46 7.67 -4.71
N LEU A 112 9.27 7.20 -5.09
CA LEU A 112 8.90 5.79 -5.08
C LEU A 112 9.68 4.93 -6.09
N GLU A 113 10.32 5.54 -7.09
CA GLU A 113 11.25 4.82 -7.99
C GLU A 113 12.54 4.40 -7.29
N GLU A 114 12.97 5.14 -6.28
CA GLU A 114 14.25 4.95 -5.59
C GLU A 114 14.12 4.34 -4.19
N LYS A 115 12.97 4.52 -3.54
CA LYS A 115 12.76 4.14 -2.13
C LYS A 115 11.90 2.89 -2.00
N VAL A 116 12.12 2.18 -0.90
CA VAL A 116 11.23 1.09 -0.51
C VAL A 116 9.95 1.68 0.07
N TYR A 117 8.80 1.30 -0.49
CA TYR A 117 7.50 1.64 0.07
C TYR A 117 6.90 0.43 0.76
N VAL A 118 6.40 0.64 1.97
CA VAL A 118 5.58 -0.32 2.72
C VAL A 118 4.22 0.31 2.95
N GLY A 119 3.18 -0.34 2.47
CA GLY A 119 1.80 0.03 2.78
C GLY A 119 1.20 -0.91 3.80
N VAL A 120 0.37 -0.39 4.68
CA VAL A 120 -0.46 -1.18 5.61
C VAL A 120 -1.92 -0.88 5.32
N SER A 121 -2.73 -1.91 5.01
CA SER A 121 -4.16 -1.73 4.75
C SER A 121 -4.43 -0.54 3.80
N ALA A 122 -4.91 0.58 4.33
CA ALA A 122 -5.14 1.82 3.59
C ALA A 122 -3.91 2.28 2.78
N GLY A 123 -2.71 2.24 3.38
CA GLY A 123 -1.46 2.58 2.71
C GLY A 123 -1.13 1.68 1.52
N SER A 124 -1.64 0.44 1.51
CA SER A 124 -1.49 -0.50 0.39
C SER A 124 -2.47 -0.26 -0.76
N MET A 125 -3.58 0.43 -0.52
CA MET A 125 -4.71 0.50 -1.45
C MET A 125 -4.65 1.65 -2.45
N ILE A 126 -3.83 2.69 -2.20
CA ILE A 126 -3.86 3.98 -2.92
C ILE A 126 -3.25 3.96 -4.33
N PHE A 127 -2.75 2.84 -4.82
CA PHE A 127 -2.00 2.74 -6.08
C PHE A 127 -2.84 2.34 -7.30
N SER A 128 -4.04 1.82 -7.08
CA SER A 128 -4.93 1.42 -8.18
C SER A 128 -5.49 2.64 -8.92
N ARG A 129 -5.59 2.57 -10.25
CA ARG A 129 -6.24 3.61 -11.06
C ARG A 129 -7.69 3.85 -10.67
N ASN A 130 -8.40 2.80 -10.29
CA ASN A 130 -9.82 2.81 -9.99
C ASN A 130 -10.05 2.86 -8.47
N LEU A 131 -9.55 3.90 -7.81
CA LEU A 131 -9.52 3.92 -6.33
C LEU A 131 -10.92 3.95 -5.69
N SER A 132 -11.89 4.68 -6.24
CA SER A 132 -13.21 4.81 -5.60
C SER A 132 -14.41 4.53 -6.49
N GLU A 133 -14.32 4.66 -7.79
CA GLU A 133 -15.50 4.59 -8.68
C GLU A 133 -16.33 3.33 -8.46
N ARG A 134 -15.96 2.22 -9.11
CA ARG A 134 -16.66 0.95 -8.93
C ARG A 134 -16.22 0.22 -7.65
N THR A 135 -14.98 0.44 -7.20
CA THR A 135 -14.42 -0.26 -6.04
C THR A 135 -15.09 0.14 -4.75
N GLY A 136 -15.38 1.43 -4.54
CA GLY A 136 -16.05 1.94 -3.35
C GLY A 136 -17.43 1.29 -3.14
N GLU A 137 -18.22 1.16 -4.20
CA GLU A 137 -19.52 0.47 -4.14
C GLU A 137 -19.38 -1.04 -3.95
N ALA A 138 -18.50 -1.67 -4.74
CA ALA A 138 -18.31 -3.13 -4.72
C ALA A 138 -17.89 -3.62 -3.33
N PHE A 139 -17.02 -2.88 -2.63
CA PHE A 139 -16.48 -3.25 -1.33
C PHE A 139 -17.13 -2.50 -0.15
N SER A 140 -18.25 -1.80 -0.38
CA SER A 140 -19.01 -1.10 0.66
C SER A 140 -18.19 -0.08 1.46
N GLU A 141 -17.41 0.75 0.74
CA GLU A 141 -16.51 1.77 1.28
C GLU A 141 -17.08 3.20 1.19
N GLN A 142 -18.38 3.34 0.91
CA GLN A 142 -19.03 4.66 0.79
C GLN A 142 -19.01 5.45 2.11
N ASP A 143 -19.01 4.75 3.24
CA ASP A 143 -18.92 5.41 4.55
C ASP A 143 -17.56 6.06 4.77
N ASP A 144 -16.48 5.46 4.24
CA ASP A 144 -15.14 6.03 4.28
C ASP A 144 -15.03 7.34 3.47
N LEU A 145 -15.78 7.46 2.37
CA LEU A 145 -15.90 8.69 1.59
C LEU A 145 -16.79 9.71 2.30
N ARG A 146 -17.90 9.25 2.90
CA ARG A 146 -18.86 10.13 3.58
C ARG A 146 -18.23 10.82 4.78
N ILE A 147 -17.37 10.17 5.54
CA ILE A 147 -16.61 10.78 6.64
C ILE A 147 -15.81 12.00 6.17
N LEU A 148 -15.32 11.96 4.92
CA LEU A 148 -14.55 13.05 4.32
C LEU A 148 -15.43 14.14 3.67
N GLY A 149 -16.77 13.96 3.65
CA GLY A 149 -17.66 14.83 2.88
C GLY A 149 -17.55 14.64 1.35
N GLU A 150 -16.96 13.54 0.90
CA GLU A 150 -16.67 13.26 -0.49
C GLU A 150 -17.58 12.16 -1.05
N THR A 151 -17.74 12.14 -2.37
CA THR A 151 -18.48 11.08 -3.09
C THR A 151 -17.56 10.21 -3.94
N THR A 152 -16.39 10.74 -4.29
CA THR A 152 -15.37 10.05 -5.10
C THR A 152 -13.97 10.41 -4.59
N ALA A 153 -13.00 9.54 -4.84
CA ALA A 153 -11.59 9.83 -4.62
C ALA A 153 -10.77 9.32 -5.80
N ARG A 154 -9.70 10.05 -6.14
CA ARG A 154 -8.76 9.65 -7.19
C ARG A 154 -7.54 8.99 -6.59
N SER A 155 -6.94 8.07 -7.34
CA SER A 155 -5.61 7.59 -6.98
C SER A 155 -4.57 8.69 -7.19
N PRO A 156 -3.69 8.97 -6.23
CA PRO A 156 -2.60 9.92 -6.40
C PRO A 156 -1.55 9.44 -7.40
N PHE A 157 -1.46 8.13 -7.64
CA PHE A 157 -0.40 7.51 -8.44
C PHE A 157 -0.91 6.79 -9.68
N GLY A 158 -2.05 6.09 -9.60
CA GLY A 158 -2.63 5.35 -10.73
C GLY A 158 -1.67 4.33 -11.38
N LEU A 159 -0.84 3.65 -10.58
CA LEU A 159 0.24 2.78 -11.07
C LEU A 159 -0.27 1.41 -11.51
N PHE A 160 -1.34 0.91 -10.89
CA PHE A 160 -1.78 -0.46 -11.08
C PHE A 160 -3.16 -0.56 -11.74
N ASP A 161 -3.30 -1.50 -12.67
CA ASP A 161 -4.57 -1.90 -13.28
C ASP A 161 -5.30 -2.96 -12.47
N TRP A 162 -4.80 -3.27 -11.26
CA TRP A 162 -5.38 -4.20 -10.31
C TRP A 162 -5.65 -3.48 -8.98
N TYR A 163 -6.47 -4.09 -8.16
CA TYR A 163 -6.85 -3.56 -6.86
C TYR A 163 -6.40 -4.50 -5.75
N LEU A 164 -6.01 -3.94 -4.60
CA LEU A 164 -5.66 -4.70 -3.41
C LEU A 164 -6.74 -4.55 -2.35
N LYS A 165 -7.17 -5.66 -1.78
CA LYS A 165 -8.09 -5.69 -0.64
C LYS A 165 -7.46 -6.46 0.52
N PRO A 166 -7.24 -5.79 1.66
CA PRO A 166 -6.72 -6.38 2.88
C PRO A 166 -7.82 -7.06 3.71
N HIS A 167 -7.37 -7.73 4.78
CA HIS A 167 -8.19 -8.27 5.86
C HIS A 167 -9.11 -9.43 5.46
N LEU A 168 -8.66 -10.31 4.58
CA LEU A 168 -9.35 -11.57 4.29
C LEU A 168 -9.49 -12.40 5.58
N ASN A 169 -10.73 -12.71 5.97
CA ASN A 169 -11.06 -13.47 7.18
C ASN A 169 -10.50 -12.88 8.50
N ALA A 170 -10.14 -11.60 8.51
CA ALA A 170 -9.61 -10.97 9.71
C ALA A 170 -10.68 -10.82 10.79
N ARG A 171 -10.29 -11.03 12.06
CA ARG A 171 -11.22 -11.01 13.21
C ARG A 171 -11.95 -9.68 13.35
N GLY A 172 -11.26 -8.55 13.07
CA GLY A 172 -11.84 -7.20 13.13
C GLY A 172 -12.81 -6.89 11.99
N PHE A 173 -12.90 -7.76 10.96
CA PHE A 173 -13.71 -7.55 9.77
C PHE A 173 -14.52 -8.80 9.42
N PRO A 174 -15.50 -9.20 10.24
CA PRO A 174 -16.16 -10.50 10.12
C PRO A 174 -16.90 -10.72 8.81
N ILE A 175 -17.28 -9.66 8.10
CA ILE A 175 -17.93 -9.77 6.78
C ILE A 175 -16.94 -10.07 5.65
N ARG A 176 -15.63 -9.80 5.83
CA ARG A 176 -14.60 -9.92 4.78
C ARG A 176 -14.15 -11.37 4.58
N THR A 177 -15.14 -12.23 4.30
CA THR A 177 -14.92 -13.63 3.97
C THR A 177 -14.58 -13.83 2.49
N ARG A 178 -14.03 -14.99 2.14
CA ARG A 178 -13.80 -15.37 0.74
C ARG A 178 -15.02 -15.16 -0.13
N ALA A 179 -16.18 -15.68 0.28
CA ALA A 179 -17.42 -15.57 -0.48
C ALA A 179 -17.87 -14.11 -0.66
N TRP A 180 -17.67 -13.28 0.35
CA TRP A 180 -17.97 -11.84 0.25
C TRP A 180 -17.06 -11.15 -0.78
N PHE A 181 -15.75 -11.43 -0.77
CA PHE A 181 -14.82 -10.87 -1.74
C PHE A 181 -15.09 -11.35 -3.17
N GLU A 182 -15.40 -12.64 -3.37
CA GLU A 182 -15.77 -13.19 -4.68
C GLU A 182 -17.00 -12.47 -5.24
N LYS A 183 -18.04 -12.27 -4.41
CA LYS A 183 -19.26 -11.55 -4.81
C LYS A 183 -18.98 -10.06 -5.12
N ALA A 184 -18.14 -9.41 -4.33
CA ALA A 184 -17.77 -8.01 -4.53
C ALA A 184 -16.92 -7.84 -5.80
N ALA A 185 -15.89 -8.65 -5.96
CA ALA A 185 -15.00 -8.61 -7.11
C ALA A 185 -15.72 -8.92 -8.44
N ALA A 186 -16.75 -9.75 -8.43
CA ALA A 186 -17.55 -10.04 -9.63
C ALA A 186 -18.22 -8.81 -10.26
N LYS A 187 -18.31 -7.70 -9.54
CA LYS A 187 -18.80 -6.40 -10.04
C LYS A 187 -17.73 -5.58 -10.76
N LEU A 188 -16.47 -6.01 -10.71
CA LEU A 188 -15.31 -5.30 -11.23
C LEU A 188 -14.77 -5.98 -12.49
N ASP A 189 -14.12 -5.20 -13.34
CA ASP A 189 -13.46 -5.63 -14.58
C ASP A 189 -11.93 -5.68 -14.46
N CYS A 190 -11.39 -5.48 -13.25
CA CYS A 190 -9.95 -5.53 -12.97
C CYS A 190 -9.59 -6.67 -12.03
N PRO A 191 -8.35 -7.20 -12.07
CA PRO A 191 -7.87 -8.16 -11.10
C PRO A 191 -7.89 -7.59 -9.68
N VAL A 192 -8.22 -8.44 -8.70
CA VAL A 192 -8.24 -8.06 -7.28
C VAL A 192 -7.38 -9.04 -6.50
N TYR A 193 -6.30 -8.52 -5.90
CA TYR A 193 -5.54 -9.24 -4.88
C TYR A 193 -6.25 -9.08 -3.54
N VAL A 194 -6.66 -10.19 -2.94
CA VAL A 194 -7.26 -10.22 -1.61
C VAL A 194 -6.30 -10.94 -0.69
N ILE A 195 -5.85 -10.29 0.37
CA ILE A 195 -4.83 -10.81 1.27
C ILE A 195 -5.30 -10.79 2.71
N ASP A 196 -4.91 -11.80 3.49
CA ASP A 196 -5.13 -11.84 4.93
C ASP A 196 -4.02 -11.08 5.68
N ASP A 197 -4.11 -11.05 7.01
CA ASP A 197 -3.21 -10.25 7.85
C ASP A 197 -1.77 -10.82 7.95
N ASP A 198 -1.53 -12.03 7.42
CA ASP A 198 -0.22 -12.67 7.33
C ASP A 198 0.41 -12.59 5.93
N SER A 199 -0.13 -11.73 5.07
CA SER A 199 0.21 -11.67 3.66
C SER A 199 0.53 -10.26 3.17
N ALA A 200 1.33 -10.18 2.09
CA ALA A 200 1.63 -8.96 1.35
C ALA A 200 1.73 -9.23 -0.15
N VAL A 201 1.42 -8.22 -0.95
CA VAL A 201 1.80 -8.17 -2.37
C VAL A 201 3.13 -7.44 -2.47
N ARG A 202 4.15 -8.13 -2.99
CA ARG A 202 5.47 -7.55 -3.25
C ARG A 202 5.57 -7.14 -4.72
N VAL A 203 6.04 -5.91 -4.95
CA VAL A 203 6.25 -5.36 -6.30
C VAL A 203 7.71 -4.95 -6.44
N ARG A 204 8.41 -5.53 -7.44
CA ARG A 204 9.79 -5.21 -7.80
C ARG A 204 9.86 -4.95 -9.31
N GLY A 205 9.93 -3.69 -9.69
CA GLY A 205 9.83 -3.32 -11.10
C GLY A 205 8.55 -3.89 -11.72
N ASP A 206 8.70 -4.79 -12.69
CA ASP A 206 7.60 -5.46 -13.38
C ASP A 206 7.15 -6.77 -12.71
N GLU A 207 7.87 -7.25 -11.70
CA GLU A 207 7.53 -8.49 -10.99
C GLU A 207 6.55 -8.23 -9.86
N ILE A 208 5.48 -9.01 -9.82
CA ILE A 208 4.46 -9.00 -8.76
C ILE A 208 4.32 -10.41 -8.24
N ASP A 209 4.53 -10.58 -6.94
CA ASP A 209 4.34 -11.84 -6.24
C ASP A 209 3.65 -11.62 -4.88
N VAL A 210 3.10 -12.70 -4.33
CA VAL A 210 2.51 -12.67 -2.98
C VAL A 210 3.44 -13.38 -2.02
N VAL A 211 3.81 -12.68 -0.95
CA VAL A 211 4.58 -13.20 0.18
C VAL A 211 3.59 -13.47 1.31
N SER A 212 3.51 -14.72 1.79
CA SER A 212 2.43 -15.10 2.70
C SER A 212 2.75 -16.33 3.55
N ASP A 213 2.43 -16.24 4.84
CA ASP A 213 2.28 -17.39 5.75
C ASP A 213 0.78 -17.77 5.93
N GLY A 214 -0.11 -17.02 5.32
CA GLY A 214 -1.55 -17.14 5.47
C GLY A 214 -2.29 -17.48 4.17
N LYS A 215 -3.39 -16.78 3.92
CA LYS A 215 -4.31 -17.01 2.79
C LYS A 215 -4.47 -15.77 1.94
N TRP A 216 -4.50 -15.98 0.64
CA TRP A 216 -4.76 -14.93 -0.32
C TRP A 216 -5.53 -15.44 -1.53
N LEU A 217 -6.12 -14.53 -2.29
CA LEU A 217 -6.86 -14.82 -3.51
C LEU A 217 -6.43 -13.81 -4.58
N LEU A 218 -6.43 -14.27 -5.83
CA LEU A 218 -6.39 -13.39 -6.98
C LEU A 218 -7.67 -13.62 -7.80
N LEU A 219 -8.55 -12.64 -7.78
CA LEU A 219 -9.88 -12.70 -8.39
C LEU A 219 -9.88 -11.94 -9.74
N ASN A 220 -10.87 -12.26 -10.60
CA ASN A 220 -11.04 -11.64 -11.94
C ASN A 220 -9.84 -11.84 -12.88
N THR A 221 -9.09 -12.91 -12.73
CA THR A 221 -8.15 -13.35 -13.74
C THR A 221 -8.84 -14.26 -14.74
N ARG A 222 -8.37 -14.30 -15.99
CA ARG A 222 -8.94 -15.14 -17.05
C ARG A 222 -8.85 -16.64 -16.79
N ALA A 223 -8.15 -17.07 -15.73
CA ALA A 223 -8.06 -18.45 -15.29
C ALA A 223 -8.40 -18.54 -13.79
N PRO A 224 -9.24 -19.50 -13.33
CA PRO A 224 -9.49 -19.70 -11.91
C PRO A 224 -8.20 -20.16 -11.23
N GLN A 225 -7.72 -19.38 -10.26
CA GLN A 225 -6.62 -19.79 -9.40
C GLN A 225 -7.17 -20.15 -8.03
N THR A 226 -6.96 -21.38 -7.63
CA THR A 226 -7.18 -21.84 -6.26
C THR A 226 -6.02 -21.40 -5.38
N ALA A 227 -6.32 -20.81 -4.23
CA ALA A 227 -5.33 -20.46 -3.24
C ALA A 227 -4.58 -21.72 -2.75
N VAL A 228 -3.26 -21.73 -2.93
CA VAL A 228 -2.38 -22.75 -2.38
C VAL A 228 -1.44 -22.04 -1.42
N PRO A 229 -1.24 -22.51 -0.18
CA PRO A 229 -0.17 -22.01 0.68
C PRO A 229 1.18 -22.29 0.03
N GLY A 230 2.00 -21.27 -0.14
CA GLY A 230 3.31 -21.40 -0.77
C GLY A 230 3.49 -20.42 -1.95
N GLU A 231 4.72 -20.04 -2.19
CA GLU A 231 5.11 -19.11 -3.24
C GLU A 231 4.55 -19.50 -4.62
N GLN A 232 3.64 -18.71 -5.15
CA GLN A 232 3.29 -18.75 -6.57
C GLN A 232 3.61 -17.40 -7.21
N LYS A 233 4.48 -17.41 -8.21
CA LYS A 233 4.69 -16.25 -9.09
C LYS A 233 3.41 -16.02 -9.88
N ALA A 234 2.74 -14.89 -9.61
CA ALA A 234 1.57 -14.49 -10.39
C ALA A 234 2.02 -14.08 -11.81
N SER A 235 1.39 -14.65 -12.83
CA SER A 235 1.56 -14.14 -14.18
C SER A 235 0.91 -12.76 -14.30
N ARG A 236 1.62 -11.85 -14.91
CA ARG A 236 1.32 -10.42 -15.03
C ARG A 236 -0.07 -10.15 -15.60
N PRO A 237 -0.93 -9.31 -14.97
CA PRO A 237 -2.07 -8.72 -15.66
C PRO A 237 -1.56 -7.78 -16.77
N ARG A 238 -2.12 -7.88 -17.97
CA ARG A 238 -1.82 -6.95 -19.07
C ARG A 238 -2.28 -5.56 -18.67
N GLY A 239 -1.37 -4.57 -18.68
CA GLY A 239 -1.75 -3.17 -18.54
C GLY A 239 -1.06 -2.37 -17.43
N SER A 240 -0.09 -2.93 -16.67
CA SER A 240 0.71 -2.09 -15.77
C SER A 240 1.56 -1.12 -16.63
N ARG A 241 1.46 0.19 -16.37
CA ARG A 241 2.45 1.13 -16.91
C ARG A 241 3.81 0.75 -16.37
N ARG A 242 4.82 0.69 -17.25
CA ARG A 242 6.22 0.66 -16.79
C ARG A 242 6.45 1.95 -16.01
N LEU A 243 7.08 1.86 -14.87
CA LEU A 243 7.76 3.03 -14.31
C LEU A 243 8.69 3.54 -15.42
N PRO A 244 8.64 4.84 -15.77
CA PRO A 244 9.47 5.37 -16.85
C PRO A 244 10.95 5.10 -16.51
N ALA A 245 11.66 4.44 -17.39
CA ALA A 245 13.09 4.24 -17.25
C ALA A 245 13.77 5.62 -17.26
N LEU A 246 14.53 5.94 -16.22
CA LEU A 246 15.34 7.15 -16.10
C LEU A 246 16.23 7.27 -17.34
N ARG A 247 16.01 8.29 -18.18
CA ARG A 247 17.02 8.70 -19.16
C ARG A 247 18.20 9.30 -18.40
N PRO A 248 19.42 8.84 -18.62
CA PRO A 248 20.59 9.46 -18.03
C PRO A 248 20.65 10.92 -18.50
N THR A 249 20.60 11.86 -17.55
CA THR A 249 20.85 13.27 -17.83
C THR A 249 22.27 13.41 -18.34
N ARG A 250 22.44 13.79 -19.62
CA ARG A 250 23.72 14.21 -20.16
C ARG A 250 24.21 15.40 -19.32
N ARG A 251 25.24 15.19 -18.53
CA ARG A 251 26.04 16.28 -17.99
C ARG A 251 26.63 17.05 -19.18
N SER A 252 26.13 18.23 -19.44
CA SER A 252 26.81 19.21 -20.28
C SER A 252 28.08 19.67 -19.56
N ARG A 253 29.23 19.26 -20.10
CA ARG A 253 30.50 19.94 -19.80
C ARG A 253 30.46 21.30 -20.52
N GLY A 254 30.58 22.34 -19.79
CA GLY A 254 30.87 23.69 -20.21
C GLY A 254 31.37 24.42 -19.00
#